data_68c8367de3fc403e92bd7c240bc12204
#
_entry.id   68c8367de3fc403e92bd7c240bc12204
#
_cell.length_a   1.000
_cell.length_b   1.000
_cell.length_c   1.000
_cell.angle_alpha   90.00
_cell.angle_beta   90.00
_cell.angle_gamma   90.00
#
_symmetry.space_group_name_H-M   'P 1'
#
loop_
_entity.id
_entity.type
_entity.pdbx_description
1 polymer ?
#
loop_
_entity_poly.entity_id
_entity_poly.type
_entity_poly.pdbx_seq_one_letter_code
_entity_poly.pdbx_strand_id
1 'polypeptide(L)'
;EAKEQMLVAEGRLPDTLIAAIGGGSNAMGLFYPFLDDKEVGIVGVEAGGKGVNAKMEHCASLTGGRPGVLHGNRTYLLQDDDGQILEGFSISAGLDYPGIGPEHAWLHDIGRAQYVSITDKEALEAFQLCCELEGIIPALEPSHALAHVMKMAPTLPADHIICMNMCGRGDKDIFTVAQHLGFDMG
;
A
#
# COMPACT_ATOMS: atom_id res chain seq x y z
N GLU A 1 -8.27 -1.51 -18.47
CA GLU A 1 -9.05 -0.26 -18.23
C GLU A 1 -8.12 0.91 -17.90
N ALA A 2 -7.42 0.93 -16.73
CA ALA A 2 -6.62 2.08 -16.28
C ALA A 2 -5.62 2.56 -17.33
N LYS A 3 -4.91 1.66 -18.00
CA LYS A 3 -3.94 2.00 -19.05
C LYS A 3 -4.58 2.73 -20.23
N GLU A 4 -5.72 2.25 -20.70
CA GLU A 4 -6.48 2.88 -21.79
C GLU A 4 -7.06 4.23 -21.35
N GLN A 5 -7.60 4.30 -20.14
CA GLN A 5 -8.15 5.53 -19.56
C GLN A 5 -7.07 6.62 -19.44
N MET A 6 -5.85 6.28 -19.02
CA MET A 6 -4.72 7.20 -18.97
C MET A 6 -4.35 7.74 -20.35
N LEU A 7 -4.28 6.86 -21.36
CA LEU A 7 -3.97 7.28 -22.72
C LEU A 7 -5.06 8.20 -23.30
N VAL A 8 -6.32 7.99 -22.94
CA VAL A 8 -7.44 8.86 -23.38
C VAL A 8 -7.43 10.21 -22.66
N ALA A 9 -7.18 10.21 -21.34
CA ALA A 9 -7.24 11.42 -20.51
C ALA A 9 -5.99 12.30 -20.67
N GLU A 10 -4.81 11.69 -20.68
CA GLU A 10 -3.52 12.40 -20.59
C GLU A 10 -2.68 12.31 -21.88
N GLY A 11 -3.09 11.48 -22.84
CA GLY A 11 -2.34 11.23 -24.08
C GLY A 11 -1.05 10.44 -23.89
N ARG A 12 -0.74 10.01 -22.65
CA ARG A 12 0.46 9.25 -22.28
C ARG A 12 0.21 8.33 -21.09
N LEU A 13 1.14 7.42 -20.83
CA LEU A 13 1.13 6.59 -19.63
C LEU A 13 1.52 7.42 -18.38
N PRO A 14 1.11 7.01 -17.18
CA PRO A 14 1.60 7.62 -15.96
C PRO A 14 3.09 7.34 -15.78
N ASP A 15 3.78 8.22 -15.08
CA ASP A 15 5.20 8.02 -14.76
C ASP A 15 5.35 7.04 -13.58
N THR A 16 4.39 7.03 -12.66
CA THR A 16 4.42 6.15 -11.48
C THR A 16 3.04 5.61 -11.13
N LEU A 17 2.98 4.31 -10.86
CA LEU A 17 1.82 3.63 -10.26
C LEU A 17 2.05 3.40 -8.79
N ILE A 18 1.04 3.66 -7.96
CA ILE A 18 1.11 3.45 -6.51
C ILE A 18 -0.14 2.72 -6.02
N ALA A 19 0.04 1.69 -5.20
CA ALA A 19 -1.07 0.99 -4.57
C ALA A 19 -0.68 0.45 -3.19
N ALA A 20 -1.65 0.45 -2.26
CA ALA A 20 -1.51 -0.22 -0.98
C ALA A 20 -1.53 -1.74 -1.15
N ILE A 21 -0.75 -2.45 -0.33
CA ILE A 21 -0.57 -3.89 -0.43
C ILE A 21 -0.75 -4.56 0.93
N GLY A 22 -1.78 -5.41 1.02
CA GLY A 22 -1.89 -6.49 1.99
C GLY A 22 -1.49 -7.79 1.30
N GLY A 23 -2.44 -8.66 0.96
CA GLY A 23 -2.18 -9.81 0.07
C GLY A 23 -1.79 -9.41 -1.35
N GLY A 24 -2.22 -8.23 -1.84
CA GLY A 24 -1.72 -7.58 -3.04
C GLY A 24 -2.58 -7.69 -4.28
N SER A 25 -3.79 -8.28 -4.22
CA SER A 25 -4.63 -8.46 -5.42
C SER A 25 -5.07 -7.13 -6.06
N ASN A 26 -5.41 -6.14 -5.25
CA ASN A 26 -5.77 -4.80 -5.72
C ASN A 26 -4.58 -4.13 -6.46
N ALA A 27 -3.40 -4.20 -5.88
CA ALA A 27 -2.18 -3.64 -6.47
C ALA A 27 -1.79 -4.36 -7.76
N MET A 28 -1.89 -5.69 -7.78
CA MET A 28 -1.62 -6.47 -9.00
C MET A 28 -2.60 -6.12 -10.11
N GLY A 29 -3.88 -5.88 -9.79
CA GLY A 29 -4.89 -5.43 -10.76
C GLY A 29 -4.52 -4.11 -11.44
N LEU A 30 -3.90 -3.17 -10.71
CA LEU A 30 -3.38 -1.94 -11.30
C LEU A 30 -2.06 -2.17 -12.06
N PHE A 31 -1.12 -2.92 -11.48
CA PHE A 31 0.26 -3.05 -11.99
C PHE A 31 0.36 -3.93 -13.23
N TYR A 32 -0.43 -5.00 -13.29
CA TYR A 32 -0.31 -6.05 -14.32
C TYR A 32 -0.27 -5.51 -15.76
N PRO A 33 -1.18 -4.62 -16.20
CA PRO A 33 -1.17 -4.13 -17.58
C PRO A 33 0.04 -3.23 -17.93
N PHE A 34 0.84 -2.83 -16.93
CA PHE A 34 2.01 -1.97 -17.11
C PHE A 34 3.35 -2.68 -16.87
N LEU A 35 3.35 -3.99 -16.63
CA LEU A 35 4.59 -4.70 -16.29
C LEU A 35 5.64 -4.64 -17.40
N ASP A 36 5.21 -4.58 -18.65
CA ASP A 36 6.10 -4.46 -19.81
C ASP A 36 6.51 -3.02 -20.14
N ASP A 37 5.82 -2.02 -19.60
CA ASP A 37 6.16 -0.59 -19.79
C ASP A 37 7.28 -0.21 -18.80
N LYS A 38 8.53 -0.39 -19.21
CA LYS A 38 9.70 -0.28 -18.30
C LYS A 38 9.95 1.13 -17.77
N GLU A 39 9.47 2.17 -18.47
CA GLU A 39 9.51 3.57 -18.05
C GLU A 39 8.51 3.90 -16.95
N VAL A 40 7.47 3.09 -16.77
CA VAL A 40 6.48 3.30 -15.72
C VAL A 40 7.01 2.74 -14.40
N GLY A 41 7.24 3.61 -13.43
CA GLY A 41 7.60 3.23 -12.06
C GLY A 41 6.44 2.51 -11.36
N ILE A 42 6.75 1.51 -10.54
CA ILE A 42 5.74 0.78 -9.77
C ILE A 42 6.14 0.79 -8.30
N VAL A 43 5.24 1.24 -7.43
CA VAL A 43 5.45 1.31 -5.98
C VAL A 43 4.31 0.64 -5.24
N GLY A 44 4.64 -0.39 -4.48
CA GLY A 44 3.75 -1.03 -3.53
C GLY A 44 3.95 -0.46 -2.12
N VAL A 45 2.87 -0.15 -1.42
CA VAL A 45 2.90 0.46 -0.10
C VAL A 45 2.34 -0.49 0.94
N GLU A 46 3.20 -0.96 1.83
CA GLU A 46 2.88 -1.90 2.91
C GLU A 46 2.50 -1.15 4.21
N ALA A 47 1.74 -1.83 5.07
CA ALA A 47 1.39 -1.31 6.39
C ALA A 47 2.59 -1.42 7.34
N GLY A 48 3.19 -0.29 7.62
CA GLY A 48 4.33 -0.15 8.54
C GLY A 48 3.94 -0.10 10.01
N GLY A 49 2.64 -0.08 10.36
CA GLY A 49 2.16 -0.07 11.73
C GLY A 49 2.80 1.04 12.56
N LYS A 50 3.46 0.67 13.66
CA LYS A 50 4.25 1.59 14.48
C LYS A 50 5.71 1.77 13.98
N GLY A 51 6.04 1.14 12.87
CA GLY A 51 7.37 1.17 12.23
C GLY A 51 7.92 -0.24 12.04
N VAL A 52 8.58 -0.51 10.92
CA VAL A 52 9.14 -1.84 10.58
C VAL A 52 10.23 -2.33 11.55
N ASN A 53 10.80 -1.45 12.35
CA ASN A 53 11.74 -1.79 13.41
C ASN A 53 11.04 -2.14 14.74
N ALA A 54 9.74 -1.90 14.85
CA ALA A 54 8.95 -2.28 16.02
C ALA A 54 8.60 -3.77 15.90
N LYS A 55 9.04 -4.57 16.85
CA LYS A 55 8.75 -6.01 16.86
C LYS A 55 7.25 -6.25 16.83
N MET A 56 6.77 -6.98 15.82
CA MET A 56 5.38 -7.47 15.72
C MET A 56 4.29 -6.37 15.65
N GLU A 57 4.66 -5.13 15.37
CA GLU A 57 3.71 -4.01 15.31
C GLU A 57 3.61 -3.42 13.88
N HIS A 58 3.77 -4.28 12.86
CA HIS A 58 3.62 -3.95 11.44
C HIS A 58 3.21 -5.17 10.60
N CYS A 59 2.74 -4.95 9.37
CA CYS A 59 2.42 -6.00 8.38
C CYS A 59 3.24 -5.86 7.09
N ALA A 60 4.41 -5.23 7.17
CA ALA A 60 5.30 -5.02 6.03
C ALA A 60 6.14 -6.28 5.76
N SER A 61 5.64 -7.16 4.89
CA SER A 61 6.25 -8.48 4.64
C SER A 61 7.48 -8.43 3.74
N LEU A 62 7.53 -7.51 2.77
CA LEU A 62 8.70 -7.33 1.90
C LEU A 62 9.77 -6.47 2.54
N THR A 63 9.38 -5.38 3.22
CA THR A 63 10.33 -4.45 3.85
C THR A 63 10.81 -4.93 5.22
N GLY A 64 10.06 -5.76 5.93
CA GLY A 64 10.38 -6.21 7.29
C GLY A 64 10.36 -7.73 7.50
N GLY A 65 9.95 -8.51 6.49
CA GLY A 65 9.90 -9.98 6.55
C GLY A 65 11.06 -10.67 5.83
N ARG A 66 10.91 -11.97 5.61
CA ARG A 66 11.89 -12.80 4.90
C ARG A 66 11.21 -13.90 4.08
N PRO A 67 11.91 -14.51 3.10
CA PRO A 67 11.36 -15.60 2.30
C PRO A 67 10.91 -16.79 3.14
N GLY A 68 9.75 -17.36 2.81
CA GLY A 68 9.18 -18.54 3.45
C GLY A 68 8.00 -19.10 2.67
N VAL A 69 7.18 -19.93 3.33
CA VAL A 69 6.00 -20.54 2.71
C VAL A 69 4.76 -20.22 3.55
N LEU A 70 3.76 -19.62 2.92
CA LEU A 70 2.47 -19.29 3.51
C LEU A 70 1.35 -19.80 2.61
N HIS A 71 0.41 -20.57 3.15
CA HIS A 71 -0.69 -21.19 2.39
C HIS A 71 -0.24 -21.95 1.14
N GLY A 72 0.93 -22.61 1.20
CA GLY A 72 1.50 -23.35 0.07
C GLY A 72 2.23 -22.49 -0.97
N ASN A 73 2.26 -21.17 -0.80
CA ASN A 73 2.97 -20.25 -1.69
C ASN A 73 4.35 -19.90 -1.12
N ARG A 74 5.38 -19.99 -1.95
CA ARG A 74 6.68 -19.41 -1.65
C ARG A 74 6.59 -17.89 -1.85
N THR A 75 6.86 -17.13 -0.78
CA THR A 75 6.72 -15.68 -0.77
C THR A 75 7.57 -15.05 0.35
N TYR A 76 7.39 -13.76 0.61
CA TYR A 76 7.89 -13.08 1.80
C TYR A 76 6.80 -13.05 2.88
N LEU A 77 7.19 -13.28 4.14
CA LEU A 77 6.27 -13.27 5.27
C LEU A 77 6.98 -12.88 6.56
N LEU A 78 6.19 -12.45 7.54
CA LEU A 78 6.64 -12.25 8.90
C LEU A 78 6.76 -13.61 9.59
N GLN A 79 7.96 -13.96 10.04
CA GLN A 79 8.25 -15.23 10.69
C GLN A 79 9.40 -15.10 11.70
N ASP A 80 9.39 -15.93 12.72
CA ASP A 80 10.48 -16.06 13.68
C ASP A 80 11.65 -16.89 13.13
N ASP A 81 12.66 -17.11 13.97
CA ASP A 81 13.86 -17.85 13.57
C ASP A 81 13.61 -19.34 13.35
N ASP A 82 12.54 -19.87 13.91
CA ASP A 82 12.09 -21.26 13.72
C ASP A 82 11.15 -21.41 12.50
N GLY A 83 10.85 -20.30 11.79
CA GLY A 83 9.98 -20.26 10.63
C GLY A 83 8.49 -20.26 10.97
N GLN A 84 8.13 -20.02 12.23
CA GLN A 84 6.72 -19.86 12.63
C GLN A 84 6.22 -18.48 12.18
N ILE A 85 5.00 -18.45 11.65
CA ILE A 85 4.35 -17.22 11.21
C ILE A 85 4.10 -16.33 12.42
N LEU A 86 4.51 -15.08 12.32
CA LEU A 86 4.26 -14.07 13.31
C LEU A 86 3.00 -13.27 12.91
N GLU A 87 2.11 -13.02 13.89
CA GLU A 87 0.99 -12.12 13.68
C GLU A 87 1.52 -10.70 13.50
N GLY A 88 1.10 -10.03 12.43
CA GLY A 88 1.36 -8.62 12.22
C GLY A 88 0.32 -7.75 12.91
N PHE A 89 0.44 -6.45 12.69
CA PHE A 89 -0.55 -5.47 13.14
C PHE A 89 -0.68 -4.33 12.11
N SER A 90 -1.91 -3.97 11.80
CA SER A 90 -2.27 -2.76 11.06
C SER A 90 -3.61 -2.22 11.54
N ILE A 91 -3.75 -0.90 11.63
CA ILE A 91 -5.07 -0.27 11.84
C ILE A 91 -6.02 -0.53 10.68
N SER A 92 -5.48 -0.88 9.52
CA SER A 92 -6.24 -1.24 8.32
C SER A 92 -6.45 -2.75 8.27
N ALA A 93 -7.70 -3.18 8.45
CA ALA A 93 -8.05 -4.60 8.44
C ALA A 93 -7.67 -5.30 7.13
N GLY A 94 -7.72 -4.61 5.99
CA GLY A 94 -7.36 -5.18 4.70
C GLY A 94 -5.86 -5.30 4.46
N LEU A 95 -5.02 -4.67 5.30
CA LEU A 95 -3.57 -4.78 5.26
C LEU A 95 -3.00 -5.61 6.42
N ASP A 96 -3.85 -6.06 7.34
CA ASP A 96 -3.46 -6.90 8.48
C ASP A 96 -3.29 -8.36 8.04
N TYR A 97 -2.16 -8.64 7.40
CA TYR A 97 -1.81 -9.94 6.84
C TYR A 97 -0.30 -10.17 6.88
N PRO A 98 0.18 -11.32 7.42
CA PRO A 98 1.61 -11.53 7.68
C PRO A 98 2.44 -11.93 6.45
N GLY A 99 1.88 -11.92 5.27
CA GLY A 99 2.55 -12.32 4.04
C GLY A 99 2.10 -11.48 2.86
N ILE A 100 2.61 -11.80 1.68
CA ILE A 100 2.29 -11.11 0.43
C ILE A 100 2.10 -12.12 -0.70
N GLY A 101 1.39 -11.73 -1.77
CA GLY A 101 1.23 -12.56 -2.96
C GLY A 101 2.57 -12.88 -3.63
N PRO A 102 2.78 -14.11 -4.13
CA PRO A 102 4.05 -14.53 -4.71
C PRO A 102 4.46 -13.72 -5.96
N GLU A 103 3.52 -13.15 -6.68
CA GLU A 103 3.80 -12.26 -7.81
C GLU A 103 4.48 -10.96 -7.37
N HIS A 104 4.06 -10.38 -6.22
CA HIS A 104 4.73 -9.22 -5.64
C HIS A 104 6.14 -9.57 -5.16
N ALA A 105 6.31 -10.74 -4.52
CA ALA A 105 7.63 -11.24 -4.14
C ALA A 105 8.56 -11.37 -5.35
N TRP A 106 8.06 -11.90 -6.45
CA TRP A 106 8.80 -11.99 -7.70
C TRP A 106 9.13 -10.61 -8.30
N LEU A 107 8.17 -9.68 -8.35
CA LEU A 107 8.41 -8.32 -8.86
C LEU A 107 9.46 -7.57 -8.01
N HIS A 108 9.48 -7.82 -6.70
CA HIS A 108 10.51 -7.32 -5.79
C HIS A 108 11.88 -7.90 -6.15
N ASP A 109 11.98 -9.23 -6.25
CA ASP A 109 13.25 -9.94 -6.48
C ASP A 109 13.91 -9.57 -7.81
N ILE A 110 13.10 -9.34 -8.86
CA ILE A 110 13.61 -8.90 -10.16
C ILE A 110 13.80 -7.38 -10.28
N GLY A 111 13.48 -6.62 -9.24
CA GLY A 111 13.60 -5.16 -9.23
C GLY A 111 12.62 -4.43 -10.15
N ARG A 112 11.49 -5.06 -10.52
CA ARG A 112 10.47 -4.41 -11.38
C ARG A 112 9.59 -3.43 -10.60
N ALA A 113 9.33 -3.71 -9.35
CA ALA A 113 8.57 -2.86 -8.44
C ALA A 113 9.36 -2.56 -7.17
N GLN A 114 9.18 -1.34 -6.66
CA GLN A 114 9.68 -0.92 -5.35
C GLN A 114 8.60 -1.13 -4.29
N TYR A 115 9.03 -1.43 -3.06
CA TYR A 115 8.12 -1.59 -1.94
C TYR A 115 8.60 -0.72 -0.78
N VAL A 116 7.65 -0.02 -0.19
CA VAL A 116 7.86 0.91 0.93
C VAL A 116 6.84 0.66 2.01
N SER A 117 7.11 1.10 3.22
CA SER A 117 6.18 1.02 4.33
C SER A 117 5.73 2.40 4.80
N ILE A 118 4.47 2.51 5.19
CA ILE A 118 3.84 3.70 5.77
C ILE A 118 3.28 3.33 7.13
N THR A 119 3.54 4.17 8.13
CA THR A 119 3.03 3.98 9.48
C THR A 119 1.55 4.30 9.60
N ASP A 120 0.90 3.74 10.63
CA ASP A 120 -0.50 4.03 10.96
C ASP A 120 -0.76 5.54 11.14
N LYS A 121 0.16 6.24 11.77
CA LYS A 121 0.07 7.69 11.97
C LYS A 121 0.04 8.44 10.63
N GLU A 122 0.95 8.12 9.73
CA GLU A 122 1.00 8.74 8.40
C GLU A 122 -0.24 8.43 7.57
N ALA A 123 -0.76 7.21 7.67
CA ALA A 123 -2.00 6.81 7.00
C ALA A 123 -3.22 7.59 7.54
N LEU A 124 -3.30 7.81 8.86
CA LEU A 124 -4.36 8.63 9.47
C LEU A 124 -4.28 10.10 9.06
N GLU A 125 -3.08 10.68 8.98
CA GLU A 125 -2.87 12.04 8.49
C GLU A 125 -3.33 12.18 7.03
N ALA A 126 -3.01 11.20 6.18
CA ALA A 126 -3.46 11.17 4.78
C ALA A 126 -4.97 10.98 4.66
N PHE A 127 -5.57 10.13 5.49
CA PHE A 127 -7.01 9.96 5.58
C PHE A 127 -7.73 11.28 5.85
N GLN A 128 -7.30 12.01 6.90
CA GLN A 128 -7.88 13.30 7.26
C GLN A 128 -7.73 14.33 6.14
N LEU A 129 -6.53 14.45 5.57
CA LEU A 129 -6.26 15.40 4.49
C LEU A 129 -7.13 15.11 3.26
N CYS A 130 -7.34 13.86 2.90
CA CYS A 130 -8.23 13.48 1.80
C CYS A 130 -9.67 13.92 2.08
N CYS A 131 -10.17 13.68 3.31
CA CYS A 131 -11.49 14.15 3.70
C CYS A 131 -11.64 15.67 3.60
N GLU A 132 -10.64 16.40 4.04
CA GLU A 132 -10.65 17.86 4.07
C GLU A 132 -10.57 18.50 2.68
N LEU A 133 -9.69 17.99 1.82
CA LEU A 133 -9.41 18.61 0.52
C LEU A 133 -10.29 18.09 -0.60
N GLU A 134 -10.61 16.79 -0.60
CA GLU A 134 -11.34 16.15 -1.68
C GLU A 134 -12.82 15.86 -1.34
N GLY A 135 -13.20 15.95 -0.06
CA GLY A 135 -14.53 15.55 0.39
C GLY A 135 -14.80 14.05 0.25
N ILE A 136 -13.74 13.25 0.14
CA ILE A 136 -13.78 11.80 0.00
C ILE A 136 -13.35 11.17 1.32
N ILE A 137 -14.11 10.21 1.83
CA ILE A 137 -13.69 9.36 2.96
C ILE A 137 -12.97 8.13 2.37
N PRO A 138 -11.63 8.10 2.33
CA PRO A 138 -10.91 6.95 1.80
C PRO A 138 -10.99 5.78 2.77
N ALA A 139 -10.80 4.56 2.30
CA ALA A 139 -10.51 3.45 3.20
C ALA A 139 -9.09 3.60 3.80
N LEU A 140 -8.82 2.95 4.94
CA LEU A 140 -7.49 3.00 5.55
C LEU A 140 -6.41 2.35 4.67
N GLU A 141 -6.78 1.36 3.86
CA GLU A 141 -5.89 0.73 2.91
C GLU A 141 -5.26 1.74 1.93
N PRO A 142 -6.04 2.45 1.07
CA PRO A 142 -5.46 3.43 0.16
C PRO A 142 -4.92 4.67 0.87
N SER A 143 -5.29 4.94 2.12
CA SER A 143 -4.67 6.02 2.91
C SER A 143 -3.18 5.80 3.13
N HIS A 144 -2.70 4.53 3.22
CA HIS A 144 -1.27 4.22 3.23
C HIS A 144 -0.61 4.62 1.91
N ALA A 145 -1.23 4.28 0.77
CA ALA A 145 -0.73 4.68 -0.54
C ALA A 145 -0.70 6.21 -0.69
N LEU A 146 -1.77 6.89 -0.27
CA LEU A 146 -1.88 8.35 -0.31
C LEU A 146 -0.81 9.04 0.55
N ALA A 147 -0.53 8.51 1.75
CA ALA A 147 0.55 9.02 2.59
C ALA A 147 1.92 8.95 1.88
N HIS A 148 2.18 7.88 1.11
CA HIS A 148 3.38 7.81 0.30
C HIS A 148 3.37 8.83 -0.84
N VAL A 149 2.24 9.04 -1.51
CA VAL A 149 2.08 10.10 -2.53
C VAL A 149 2.39 11.47 -1.95
N MET A 150 1.87 11.79 -0.75
CA MET A 150 2.13 13.07 -0.07
C MET A 150 3.62 13.31 0.20
N LYS A 151 4.39 12.26 0.48
CA LYS A 151 5.85 12.35 0.68
C LYS A 151 6.60 12.48 -0.64
N MET A 152 6.16 11.77 -1.67
CA MET A 152 6.85 11.66 -2.94
C MET A 152 6.59 12.86 -3.86
N ALA A 153 5.33 13.28 -4.00
CA ALA A 153 4.92 14.30 -4.96
C ALA A 153 5.70 15.63 -4.88
N PRO A 154 6.01 16.18 -3.68
CA PRO A 154 6.79 17.41 -3.58
C PRO A 154 8.22 17.31 -4.12
N THR A 155 8.74 16.11 -4.34
CA THR A 155 10.11 15.85 -4.83
C THR A 155 10.17 15.65 -6.33
N LEU A 156 9.02 15.60 -7.00
CA LEU A 156 8.88 15.27 -8.42
C LEU A 156 8.68 16.51 -9.29
N PRO A 157 9.00 16.45 -10.59
CA PRO A 157 8.64 17.48 -11.55
C PRO A 157 7.13 17.74 -11.57
N ALA A 158 6.71 18.97 -11.90
CA ALA A 158 5.30 19.37 -11.91
C ALA A 158 4.44 18.65 -12.96
N ASP A 159 5.06 18.10 -14.00
CA ASP A 159 4.43 17.33 -15.08
C ASP A 159 4.45 15.82 -14.84
N HIS A 160 4.97 15.37 -13.69
CA HIS A 160 4.99 13.96 -13.32
C HIS A 160 3.58 13.45 -12.98
N ILE A 161 3.12 12.42 -13.65
CA ILE A 161 1.81 11.82 -13.44
C ILE A 161 1.92 10.62 -12.51
N ILE A 162 1.26 10.71 -11.35
CA ILE A 162 1.08 9.59 -10.42
C ILE A 162 -0.33 9.03 -10.60
N CYS A 163 -0.44 7.75 -10.92
CA CYS A 163 -1.70 7.02 -10.89
C CYS A 163 -1.75 6.13 -9.65
N MET A 164 -2.59 6.49 -8.69
CA MET A 164 -2.75 5.76 -7.43
C MET A 164 -4.10 5.04 -7.39
N ASN A 165 -4.12 3.80 -6.91
CA ASN A 165 -5.35 3.06 -6.73
C ASN A 165 -6.06 3.46 -5.43
N MET A 166 -7.18 4.18 -5.54
CA MET A 166 -8.07 4.53 -4.44
C MET A 166 -9.12 3.42 -4.25
N CYS A 167 -8.67 2.27 -3.70
CA CYS A 167 -9.51 1.09 -3.52
C CYS A 167 -10.36 1.17 -2.23
N GLY A 168 -11.51 0.52 -2.25
CA GLY A 168 -12.40 0.44 -1.08
C GLY A 168 -13.13 1.75 -0.78
N ARG A 169 -13.84 1.75 0.34
CA ARG A 169 -14.62 2.88 0.85
C ARG A 169 -14.41 3.01 2.36
N GLY A 170 -14.28 4.24 2.85
CA GLY A 170 -13.83 4.53 4.22
C GLY A 170 -14.91 4.50 5.28
N ASP A 171 -16.19 4.40 4.92
CA ASP A 171 -17.30 4.36 5.89
C ASP A 171 -17.18 3.17 6.85
N LYS A 172 -16.58 2.06 6.43
CA LYS A 172 -16.26 0.92 7.28
C LYS A 172 -15.23 1.23 8.38
N ASP A 173 -14.39 2.24 8.17
CA ASP A 173 -13.23 2.56 9.01
C ASP A 173 -13.48 3.72 9.98
N ILE A 174 -14.62 4.39 9.87
CA ILE A 174 -14.92 5.63 10.62
C ILE A 174 -14.78 5.44 12.14
N PHE A 175 -15.27 4.33 12.70
CA PHE A 175 -15.17 4.07 14.14
C PHE A 175 -13.71 3.83 14.56
N THR A 176 -12.94 3.10 13.77
CA THR A 176 -11.52 2.88 14.00
C THR A 176 -10.74 4.19 13.96
N VAL A 177 -10.99 5.02 12.93
CA VAL A 177 -10.37 6.33 12.78
C VAL A 177 -10.74 7.26 13.94
N ALA A 178 -12.02 7.35 14.28
CA ALA A 178 -12.50 8.16 15.39
C ALA A 178 -11.83 7.78 16.72
N GLN A 179 -11.74 6.49 17.00
CA GLN A 179 -11.06 5.98 18.21
C GLN A 179 -9.58 6.41 18.25
N HIS A 180 -8.85 6.27 17.14
CA HIS A 180 -7.44 6.64 17.09
C HIS A 180 -7.20 8.15 17.16
N LEU A 181 -8.17 8.94 16.69
CA LEU A 181 -8.14 10.41 16.78
C LEU A 181 -8.71 10.96 18.07
N GLY A 182 -9.22 10.09 18.96
CA GLY A 182 -9.79 10.49 20.25
C GLY A 182 -11.18 11.12 20.17
N PHE A 183 -11.94 10.85 19.10
CA PHE A 183 -13.32 11.27 18.98
C PHE A 183 -14.26 10.21 19.57
N ASP A 184 -15.19 10.66 20.41
CA ASP A 184 -16.30 9.83 20.87
C ASP A 184 -17.44 9.88 19.85
N MET A 185 -17.77 8.74 19.29
CA MET A 185 -18.84 8.61 18.30
C MET A 185 -20.18 8.16 18.90
N GLY A 186 -20.26 8.03 20.23
CA GLY A 186 -21.49 7.65 20.95
C GLY A 186 -21.69 6.16 21.07
#